data_d096cf387748f2e4c0b4ead327ba1bed
#
_entry.id   d096cf387748f2e4c0b4ead327ba1bed
#
_cell.length_a   1.000
_cell.length_b   1.000
_cell.length_c   1.000
_cell.angle_alpha   90.00
_cell.angle_beta   90.00
_cell.angle_gamma   90.00
#
_symmetry.space_group_name_H-M   'P 1'
#
loop_
_entity.id
_entity.type
_entity.pdbx_description
1 polymer ?
#
loop_
_entity_poly.entity_id
_entity_poly.type
_entity_poly.pdbx_seq_one_letter_code
_entity_poly.pdbx_strand_id
1 'polypeptide(L)'
;QVKKGDLLVKINPDIYVSGVNRTAASVSTTRAGLSQAESQVKEAKANYDRNKTLFDKGVISKSEWDRIVSAYEVAVAGKQSAYYNVQSASATLTEARDNLGRTTIYAPADGTVSLLSIELGERVLGTQQMAGTEILRIANLNNMEVEVDVNENDIVKVSIGDEANIEVDAYLKRK
;
A
#
# COMPACT_ATOMS: atom_id res chain seq x y z
N GLN A 1 -4.00 -21.08 -19.95
CA GLN A 1 -5.13 -20.67 -19.11
C GLN A 1 -4.62 -20.36 -17.72
N VAL A 2 -5.19 -19.35 -17.09
CA VAL A 2 -4.85 -18.91 -15.74
C VAL A 2 -6.13 -18.73 -14.93
N LYS A 3 -6.05 -19.02 -13.64
CA LYS A 3 -7.15 -18.80 -12.68
C LYS A 3 -6.85 -17.58 -11.85
N LYS A 4 -7.88 -16.94 -11.34
CA LYS A 4 -7.75 -15.84 -10.40
C LYS A 4 -6.88 -16.25 -9.21
N GLY A 5 -5.81 -15.48 -8.96
CA GLY A 5 -4.85 -15.74 -7.90
C GLY A 5 -3.61 -16.53 -8.33
N ASP A 6 -3.53 -17.01 -9.57
CA ASP A 6 -2.32 -17.65 -10.09
C ASP A 6 -1.18 -16.63 -10.19
N LEU A 7 0.03 -17.04 -9.85
CA LEU A 7 1.24 -16.23 -9.99
C LEU A 7 1.56 -16.05 -11.47
N LEU A 8 1.60 -14.79 -11.92
CA LEU A 8 1.91 -14.46 -13.31
C LEU A 8 3.35 -14.02 -13.50
N VAL A 9 3.80 -13.07 -12.67
CA VAL A 9 5.11 -12.44 -12.81
C VAL A 9 5.70 -12.17 -11.43
N LYS A 10 7.01 -12.38 -11.32
CA LYS A 10 7.80 -12.02 -10.15
C LYS A 10 8.92 -11.08 -10.58
N ILE A 11 8.87 -9.85 -10.09
CA ILE A 11 9.92 -8.84 -10.28
C ILE A 11 10.99 -9.07 -9.21
N ASN A 12 12.27 -8.77 -9.50
CA ASN A 12 13.35 -8.88 -8.50
C ASN A 12 13.02 -8.04 -7.25
N PRO A 13 12.84 -8.66 -6.07
CA PRO A 13 12.40 -7.97 -4.87
C PRO A 13 13.55 -7.34 -4.04
N ASP A 14 14.82 -7.55 -4.39
CA ASP A 14 15.98 -7.28 -3.51
C ASP A 14 16.02 -5.83 -2.99
N ILE A 15 15.76 -4.87 -3.86
CA ILE A 15 15.73 -3.44 -3.50
C ILE A 15 14.59 -3.15 -2.54
N TYR A 16 13.41 -3.75 -2.78
CA TYR A 16 12.22 -3.57 -1.94
C TYR A 16 12.38 -4.25 -0.58
N VAL A 17 12.95 -5.45 -0.54
CA VAL A 17 13.31 -6.15 0.72
C VAL A 17 14.27 -5.29 1.56
N SER A 18 15.30 -4.73 0.93
CA SER A 18 16.24 -3.83 1.60
C SER A 18 15.55 -2.55 2.11
N GLY A 19 14.59 -2.03 1.35
CA GLY A 19 13.74 -0.90 1.75
C GLY A 19 12.89 -1.23 2.99
N VAL A 20 12.22 -2.39 3.00
CA VAL A 20 11.43 -2.86 4.15
C VAL A 20 12.30 -3.02 5.39
N ASN A 21 13.50 -3.63 5.26
CA ASN A 21 14.41 -3.81 6.39
C ASN A 21 14.86 -2.47 6.98
N ARG A 22 15.19 -1.49 6.14
CA ARG A 22 15.58 -0.13 6.57
C ARG A 22 14.44 0.59 7.30
N THR A 23 13.22 0.55 6.75
CA THR A 23 12.06 1.18 7.39
C THR A 23 11.65 0.45 8.68
N ALA A 24 11.79 -0.88 8.74
CA ALA A 24 11.57 -1.66 9.96
C ALA A 24 12.56 -1.28 11.07
N ALA A 25 13.83 -1.06 10.74
CA ALA A 25 14.82 -0.56 11.68
C ALA A 25 14.46 0.85 12.20
N SER A 26 13.97 1.74 11.33
CA SER A 26 13.48 3.07 11.72
C SER A 26 12.31 3.00 12.70
N VAL A 27 11.34 2.09 12.49
CA VAL A 27 10.25 1.84 13.44
C VAL A 27 10.80 1.37 14.79
N SER A 28 11.81 0.51 14.79
CA SER A 28 12.44 0.05 16.04
C SER A 28 13.10 1.19 16.82
N THR A 29 13.78 2.10 16.12
CA THR A 29 14.40 3.29 16.72
C THR A 29 13.35 4.24 17.31
N THR A 30 12.26 4.52 16.57
CA THR A 30 11.19 5.38 17.07
C THR A 30 10.43 4.76 18.25
N ARG A 31 10.26 3.43 18.28
CA ARG A 31 9.70 2.72 19.44
C ARG A 31 10.59 2.82 20.68
N ALA A 32 11.92 2.75 20.52
CA ALA A 32 12.84 2.98 21.62
C ALA A 32 12.69 4.42 22.18
N GLY A 33 12.53 5.41 21.30
CA GLY A 33 12.23 6.80 21.70
C GLY A 33 10.91 6.93 22.46
N LEU A 34 9.86 6.21 22.04
CA LEU A 34 8.58 6.17 22.77
C LEU A 34 8.76 5.56 24.16
N SER A 35 9.49 4.44 24.29
CA SER A 35 9.77 3.82 25.58
C SER A 35 10.53 4.74 26.53
N GLN A 36 11.47 5.53 25.99
CA GLN A 36 12.18 6.54 26.76
C GLN A 36 11.22 7.64 27.25
N ALA A 37 10.34 8.15 26.37
CA ALA A 37 9.36 9.17 26.74
C ALA A 37 8.33 8.62 27.76
N GLU A 38 7.94 7.35 27.66
CA GLU A 38 7.10 6.68 28.67
C GLU A 38 7.77 6.61 30.04
N SER A 39 9.07 6.35 30.08
CA SER A 39 9.85 6.35 31.32
C SER A 39 9.93 7.73 31.93
N GLN A 40 10.10 8.79 31.11
CA GLN A 40 10.07 10.18 31.55
C GLN A 40 8.70 10.58 32.13
N VAL A 41 7.60 10.17 31.49
CA VAL A 41 6.25 10.39 32.04
C VAL A 41 6.08 9.69 33.38
N LYS A 42 6.56 8.45 33.51
CA LYS A 42 6.48 7.69 34.76
C LYS A 42 7.23 8.40 35.89
N GLU A 43 8.42 8.92 35.61
CA GLU A 43 9.22 9.69 36.58
C GLU A 43 8.51 11.01 36.96
N ALA A 44 8.10 11.80 35.96
CA ALA A 44 7.40 13.06 36.18
C ALA A 44 6.10 12.86 36.96
N LYS A 45 5.34 11.78 36.62
CA LYS A 45 4.12 11.42 37.33
C LYS A 45 4.39 11.07 38.81
N ALA A 46 5.39 10.26 39.08
CA ALA A 46 5.76 9.92 40.45
C ALA A 46 6.20 11.14 41.28
N ASN A 47 6.86 12.11 40.62
CA ASN A 47 7.19 13.38 41.24
C ASN A 47 5.94 14.25 41.49
N TYR A 48 5.05 14.34 40.52
CA TYR A 48 3.75 14.99 40.61
C TYR A 48 2.91 14.44 41.77
N ASP A 49 2.73 13.13 41.84
CA ASP A 49 1.90 12.46 42.85
C ASP A 49 2.46 12.69 44.29
N ARG A 50 3.80 12.64 44.47
CA ARG A 50 4.42 12.95 45.76
C ARG A 50 4.20 14.39 46.16
N ASN A 51 4.44 15.34 45.27
CA ASN A 51 4.36 16.77 45.59
C ASN A 51 2.90 17.27 45.71
N LYS A 52 1.95 16.61 45.02
CA LYS A 52 0.52 16.86 45.23
C LYS A 52 0.15 16.72 46.71
N THR A 53 0.59 15.64 47.34
CA THR A 53 0.32 15.40 48.77
C THR A 53 0.96 16.45 49.65
N LEU A 54 2.15 16.98 49.28
CA LEU A 54 2.83 18.06 50.01
C LEU A 54 2.15 19.41 49.83
N PHE A 55 1.68 19.68 48.61
CA PHE A 55 0.90 20.88 48.30
C PHE A 55 -0.44 20.90 49.04
N ASP A 56 -1.16 19.79 49.04
CA ASP A 56 -2.44 19.65 49.76
C ASP A 56 -2.27 19.84 51.28
N LYS A 57 -1.08 19.55 51.83
CA LYS A 57 -0.72 19.82 53.24
C LYS A 57 -0.13 21.21 53.48
N GLY A 58 -0.03 22.06 52.45
CA GLY A 58 0.55 23.39 52.57
C GLY A 58 2.08 23.45 52.77
N VAL A 59 2.81 22.38 52.48
CA VAL A 59 4.26 22.26 52.71
C VAL A 59 5.07 22.94 51.61
N ILE A 60 4.56 22.95 50.36
CA ILE A 60 5.23 23.59 49.22
C ILE A 60 4.43 24.79 48.71
N SER A 61 5.13 25.76 48.10
CA SER A 61 4.52 26.96 47.55
C SER A 61 3.74 26.65 46.25
N LYS A 62 2.78 27.54 45.94
CA LYS A 62 2.04 27.43 44.67
C LYS A 62 2.97 27.49 43.46
N SER A 63 3.98 28.35 43.47
CA SER A 63 4.95 28.47 42.37
C SER A 63 5.75 27.18 42.16
N GLU A 64 6.14 26.49 43.22
CA GLU A 64 6.82 25.20 43.13
C GLU A 64 5.87 24.11 42.59
N TRP A 65 4.62 24.12 43.07
CA TRP A 65 3.59 23.20 42.56
C TRP A 65 3.33 23.40 41.05
N ASP A 66 3.13 24.66 40.61
CA ASP A 66 2.88 24.99 39.21
C ASP A 66 4.07 24.54 38.33
N ARG A 67 5.30 24.61 38.78
CA ARG A 67 6.50 24.11 38.10
C ARG A 67 6.45 22.58 37.93
N ILE A 68 6.01 21.86 38.95
CA ILE A 68 5.92 20.39 38.91
C ILE A 68 4.80 19.93 37.96
N VAL A 69 3.65 20.63 38.01
CA VAL A 69 2.54 20.40 37.09
C VAL A 69 3.00 20.57 35.63
N SER A 70 3.63 21.68 35.33
CA SER A 70 4.14 21.99 34.01
C SER A 70 5.16 20.94 33.52
N ALA A 71 6.05 20.49 34.41
CA ALA A 71 7.03 19.44 34.08
C ALA A 71 6.34 18.10 33.72
N TYR A 72 5.28 17.75 34.44
CA TYR A 72 4.49 16.54 34.11
C TYR A 72 3.75 16.70 32.76
N GLU A 73 3.11 17.85 32.53
CA GLU A 73 2.41 18.13 31.27
C GLU A 73 3.36 18.09 30.06
N VAL A 74 4.57 18.66 30.20
CA VAL A 74 5.62 18.59 29.16
C VAL A 74 6.02 17.15 28.87
N ALA A 75 6.19 16.31 29.91
CA ALA A 75 6.53 14.91 29.74
C ALA A 75 5.39 14.15 29.01
N VAL A 76 4.14 14.42 29.36
CA VAL A 76 2.96 13.82 28.69
C VAL A 76 2.90 14.24 27.22
N ALA A 77 3.11 15.53 26.93
CA ALA A 77 3.16 16.03 25.55
C ALA A 77 4.32 15.40 24.75
N GLY A 78 5.48 15.21 25.39
CA GLY A 78 6.63 14.52 24.81
C GLY A 78 6.33 13.07 24.44
N LYS A 79 5.65 12.32 25.34
CA LYS A 79 5.18 10.97 25.04
C LYS A 79 4.21 10.96 23.84
N GLN A 80 3.27 11.89 23.80
CA GLN A 80 2.31 11.99 22.71
C GLN A 80 3.00 12.24 21.37
N SER A 81 3.99 13.13 21.34
CA SER A 81 4.82 13.38 20.16
C SER A 81 5.57 12.12 19.72
N ALA A 82 6.22 11.42 20.66
CA ALA A 82 6.91 10.16 20.37
C ALA A 82 5.97 9.08 19.84
N TYR A 83 4.73 9.00 20.34
CA TYR A 83 3.70 8.08 19.83
C TYR A 83 3.37 8.38 18.36
N TYR A 84 3.15 9.63 18.00
CA TYR A 84 2.89 10.00 16.61
C TYR A 84 4.09 9.76 15.69
N ASN A 85 5.30 9.89 16.19
CA ASN A 85 6.50 9.52 15.43
C ASN A 85 6.54 8.02 15.12
N VAL A 86 6.15 7.16 16.07
CA VAL A 86 6.01 5.71 15.82
C VAL A 86 4.92 5.43 14.78
N GLN A 87 3.79 6.13 14.87
CA GLN A 87 2.70 5.97 13.90
C GLN A 87 3.14 6.37 12.49
N SER A 88 3.83 7.49 12.34
CA SER A 88 4.39 7.95 11.06
C SER A 88 5.40 6.93 10.49
N ALA A 89 6.35 6.48 11.30
CA ALA A 89 7.32 5.47 10.86
C ALA A 89 6.66 4.15 10.48
N SER A 90 5.58 3.75 11.19
CA SER A 90 4.80 2.55 10.87
C SER A 90 4.06 2.67 9.54
N ALA A 91 3.53 3.86 9.21
CA ALA A 91 2.90 4.13 7.91
C ALA A 91 3.92 3.98 6.76
N THR A 92 5.13 4.54 6.92
CA THR A 92 6.21 4.38 5.95
C THR A 92 6.63 2.91 5.78
N LEU A 93 6.64 2.12 6.87
CA LEU A 93 6.90 0.68 6.78
C LEU A 93 5.80 -0.05 6.02
N THR A 94 4.54 0.32 6.23
CA THR A 94 3.41 -0.26 5.48
C THR A 94 3.55 0.03 3.99
N GLU A 95 3.84 1.27 3.61
CA GLU A 95 4.10 1.66 2.22
C GLU A 95 5.24 0.82 1.59
N ALA A 96 6.35 0.64 2.33
CA ALA A 96 7.46 -0.18 1.85
C ALA A 96 7.06 -1.65 1.65
N ARG A 97 6.20 -2.21 2.51
CA ARG A 97 5.65 -3.57 2.37
C ARG A 97 4.70 -3.69 1.20
N ASP A 98 3.86 -2.70 0.97
CA ASP A 98 2.93 -2.67 -0.16
C ASP A 98 3.71 -2.63 -1.48
N ASN A 99 4.78 -1.83 -1.54
CA ASN A 99 5.66 -1.79 -2.70
C ASN A 99 6.39 -3.13 -2.93
N LEU A 100 6.79 -3.82 -1.86
CA LEU A 100 7.32 -5.19 -1.95
C LEU A 100 6.24 -6.16 -2.45
N GLY A 101 5.01 -6.06 -1.94
CA GLY A 101 3.88 -6.89 -2.41
C GLY A 101 3.61 -6.75 -3.90
N ARG A 102 3.76 -5.56 -4.44
CA ARG A 102 3.58 -5.27 -5.88
C ARG A 102 4.66 -5.88 -6.78
N THR A 103 5.76 -6.39 -6.23
CA THR A 103 6.77 -7.14 -7.01
C THR A 103 6.28 -8.52 -7.43
N THR A 104 5.19 -9.01 -6.83
CA THR A 104 4.59 -10.29 -7.16
C THR A 104 3.19 -10.03 -7.72
N ILE A 105 3.01 -10.32 -9.00
CA ILE A 105 1.78 -10.00 -9.74
C ILE A 105 0.99 -11.28 -9.92
N TYR A 106 -0.27 -11.27 -9.47
CA TYR A 106 -1.21 -12.37 -9.57
C TYR A 106 -2.32 -12.06 -10.59
N ALA A 107 -2.94 -13.12 -11.13
CA ALA A 107 -4.07 -12.98 -12.04
C ALA A 107 -5.27 -12.34 -11.33
N PRO A 108 -5.83 -11.24 -11.85
CA PRO A 108 -7.00 -10.58 -11.26
C PRO A 108 -8.31 -11.33 -11.52
N ALA A 109 -8.37 -12.12 -12.59
CA ALA A 109 -9.53 -12.89 -13.02
C ALA A 109 -9.11 -14.17 -13.75
N ASP A 110 -10.06 -15.10 -13.92
CA ASP A 110 -9.87 -16.28 -14.76
C ASP A 110 -9.79 -15.88 -16.23
N GLY A 111 -8.91 -16.53 -17.01
CA GLY A 111 -8.77 -16.22 -18.42
C GLY A 111 -7.66 -17.00 -19.10
N THR A 112 -7.31 -16.53 -20.29
CA THR A 112 -6.18 -17.07 -21.06
C THR A 112 -5.21 -15.93 -21.35
N VAL A 113 -3.90 -16.18 -21.16
CA VAL A 113 -2.87 -15.22 -21.57
C VAL A 113 -2.89 -15.13 -23.10
N SER A 114 -3.28 -13.97 -23.62
CA SER A 114 -3.37 -13.69 -25.06
C SER A 114 -2.09 -13.11 -25.63
N LEU A 115 -1.32 -12.40 -24.80
CA LEU A 115 -0.08 -11.78 -25.18
C LEU A 115 0.91 -11.84 -24.00
N LEU A 116 2.15 -12.20 -24.28
CA LEU A 116 3.29 -12.07 -23.38
C LEU A 116 4.31 -11.14 -24.07
N SER A 117 4.48 -9.94 -23.56
CA SER A 117 5.25 -8.89 -24.21
C SER A 117 6.71 -8.81 -23.75
N ILE A 118 7.07 -9.57 -22.71
CA ILE A 118 8.39 -9.49 -22.09
C ILE A 118 9.00 -10.90 -21.93
N GLU A 119 10.34 -10.94 -21.92
CA GLU A 119 11.12 -12.13 -21.63
C GLU A 119 11.69 -12.15 -20.21
N LEU A 120 12.12 -13.32 -19.77
CA LEU A 120 12.76 -13.49 -18.47
C LEU A 120 14.09 -12.74 -18.42
N GLY A 121 14.25 -11.86 -17.43
CA GLY A 121 15.44 -11.04 -17.24
C GLY A 121 15.33 -9.65 -17.88
N GLU A 122 14.25 -9.36 -18.59
CA GLU A 122 14.04 -8.05 -19.18
C GLU A 122 13.67 -7.00 -18.13
N ARG A 123 14.06 -5.76 -18.38
CA ARG A 123 13.78 -4.63 -17.49
C ARG A 123 12.41 -4.01 -17.80
N VAL A 124 11.53 -4.05 -16.82
CA VAL A 124 10.21 -3.40 -16.89
C VAL A 124 10.23 -2.04 -16.22
N LEU A 125 9.52 -1.08 -16.81
CA LEU A 125 9.33 0.25 -16.26
C LEU A 125 7.87 0.38 -15.81
N GLY A 126 7.67 0.69 -14.54
CA GLY A 126 6.37 1.04 -13.99
C GLY A 126 6.49 2.38 -13.28
N THR A 127 5.94 3.44 -13.85
CA THR A 127 5.95 4.76 -13.22
C THR A 127 4.55 5.35 -13.20
N GLN A 128 4.28 6.18 -12.21
CA GLN A 128 3.02 6.93 -12.13
C GLN A 128 2.92 8.06 -13.16
N GLN A 129 4.02 8.38 -13.85
CA GLN A 129 4.14 9.55 -14.72
C GLN A 129 4.34 9.20 -16.20
N MET A 130 4.59 7.95 -16.54
CA MET A 130 4.80 7.47 -17.91
C MET A 130 3.99 6.20 -18.16
N ALA A 131 3.68 5.92 -19.44
CA ALA A 131 3.07 4.66 -19.83
C ALA A 131 3.98 3.51 -19.37
N GLY A 132 3.45 2.62 -18.52
CA GLY A 132 4.18 1.45 -18.03
C GLY A 132 4.43 0.44 -19.15
N THR A 133 5.40 -0.46 -18.95
CA THR A 133 5.64 -1.58 -19.87
C THR A 133 4.49 -2.59 -19.74
N GLU A 134 3.81 -2.91 -20.86
CA GLU A 134 2.83 -4.00 -20.88
C GLU A 134 3.58 -5.32 -20.74
N ILE A 135 3.30 -6.05 -19.68
CA ILE A 135 3.97 -7.31 -19.35
C ILE A 135 3.26 -8.47 -20.04
N LEU A 136 1.95 -8.58 -19.83
CA LEU A 136 1.09 -9.61 -20.41
C LEU A 136 -0.35 -9.11 -20.45
N ARG A 137 -1.14 -9.76 -21.32
CA ARG A 137 -2.57 -9.50 -21.44
C ARG A 137 -3.36 -10.78 -21.17
N ILE A 138 -4.37 -10.67 -20.29
CA ILE A 138 -5.31 -11.77 -20.01
C ILE A 138 -6.62 -11.44 -20.70
N ALA A 139 -7.12 -12.36 -21.50
CA ALA A 139 -8.41 -12.27 -22.18
C ALA A 139 -9.39 -13.31 -21.63
N ASN A 140 -10.63 -12.88 -21.42
CA ASN A 140 -11.73 -13.79 -21.11
C ASN A 140 -12.37 -14.24 -22.44
N LEU A 141 -12.07 -15.46 -22.86
CA LEU A 141 -12.57 -16.00 -24.13
C LEU A 141 -14.03 -16.50 -24.05
N ASN A 142 -14.66 -16.45 -22.87
CA ASN A 142 -16.06 -16.86 -22.72
C ASN A 142 -17.04 -15.77 -23.20
N ASN A 143 -16.61 -14.53 -23.22
CA ASN A 143 -17.36 -13.39 -23.73
C ASN A 143 -16.50 -12.70 -24.79
N MET A 144 -16.85 -12.92 -26.03
CA MET A 144 -16.18 -12.28 -27.17
C MET A 144 -17.16 -11.35 -27.87
N GLU A 145 -16.67 -10.21 -28.28
CA GLU A 145 -17.38 -9.24 -29.13
C GLU A 145 -16.53 -8.96 -30.36
N VAL A 146 -17.20 -8.67 -31.45
CA VAL A 146 -16.58 -8.29 -32.72
C VAL A 146 -17.00 -6.86 -33.01
N GLU A 147 -16.01 -5.98 -33.13
CA GLU A 147 -16.21 -4.60 -33.52
C GLU A 147 -15.96 -4.47 -35.02
N VAL A 148 -16.92 -3.92 -35.73
CA VAL A 148 -16.88 -3.78 -37.19
C VAL A 148 -17.21 -2.33 -37.56
N ASP A 149 -16.35 -1.73 -38.36
CA ASP A 149 -16.61 -0.42 -38.95
C ASP A 149 -17.59 -0.55 -40.11
N VAL A 150 -18.78 0.04 -39.97
CA VAL A 150 -19.80 0.07 -40.99
C VAL A 150 -19.78 1.40 -41.73
N ASN A 151 -19.70 1.37 -43.05
CA ASN A 151 -19.72 2.54 -43.89
C ASN A 151 -21.07 3.28 -43.79
N GLU A 152 -21.06 4.62 -43.90
CA GLU A 152 -22.23 5.49 -43.81
C GLU A 152 -23.38 5.06 -44.75
N ASN A 153 -23.07 4.54 -45.94
CA ASN A 153 -24.07 4.07 -46.90
C ASN A 153 -24.76 2.77 -46.50
N ASP A 154 -24.13 1.98 -45.64
CA ASP A 154 -24.63 0.67 -45.24
C ASP A 154 -25.25 0.63 -43.85
N ILE A 155 -25.01 1.68 -43.02
CA ILE A 155 -25.58 1.80 -41.68
C ILE A 155 -27.11 1.76 -41.67
N VAL A 156 -27.75 2.21 -42.74
CA VAL A 156 -29.22 2.23 -42.88
C VAL A 156 -29.80 0.81 -42.99
N LYS A 157 -28.97 -0.18 -43.36
CA LYS A 157 -29.37 -1.57 -43.55
C LYS A 157 -29.15 -2.41 -42.28
N VAL A 158 -28.47 -1.88 -41.27
CA VAL A 158 -28.10 -2.60 -40.05
C VAL A 158 -29.01 -2.16 -38.92
N SER A 159 -29.60 -3.12 -38.21
CA SER A 159 -30.51 -2.89 -37.09
C SER A 159 -30.09 -3.69 -35.87
N ILE A 160 -30.44 -3.22 -34.69
CA ILE A 160 -30.17 -3.94 -33.44
C ILE A 160 -30.99 -5.24 -33.43
N GLY A 161 -30.30 -6.38 -33.36
CA GLY A 161 -30.92 -7.70 -33.37
C GLY A 161 -30.73 -8.47 -34.67
N ASP A 162 -30.05 -7.88 -35.65
CA ASP A 162 -29.71 -8.62 -36.90
C ASP A 162 -28.72 -9.74 -36.59
N GLU A 163 -28.90 -10.87 -37.29
CA GLU A 163 -27.96 -12.00 -37.19
C GLU A 163 -26.68 -11.71 -37.98
N ALA A 164 -25.53 -11.90 -37.33
CA ALA A 164 -24.24 -11.79 -37.97
C ALA A 164 -23.57 -13.14 -38.14
N ASN A 165 -23.09 -13.42 -39.36
CA ASN A 165 -22.24 -14.59 -39.63
C ASN A 165 -20.78 -14.17 -39.49
N ILE A 166 -20.09 -14.81 -38.53
CA ILE A 166 -18.66 -14.57 -38.27
C ILE A 166 -17.88 -15.78 -38.76
N GLU A 167 -17.07 -15.60 -39.81
CA GLU A 167 -16.12 -16.60 -40.29
C GLU A 167 -14.72 -16.26 -39.82
N VAL A 168 -14.07 -17.22 -39.18
CA VAL A 168 -12.70 -17.08 -38.68
C VAL A 168 -11.79 -17.99 -39.47
N ASP A 169 -10.80 -17.46 -40.17
CA ASP A 169 -9.88 -18.20 -41.05
C ASP A 169 -9.18 -19.39 -40.36
N ALA A 170 -8.96 -19.32 -39.06
CA ALA A 170 -8.35 -20.39 -38.27
C ALA A 170 -9.27 -21.64 -38.12
N TYR A 171 -10.57 -21.54 -38.40
CA TYR A 171 -11.57 -22.60 -38.18
C TYR A 171 -12.39 -22.94 -39.41
N LEU A 172 -11.81 -22.86 -40.60
CA LEU A 172 -12.44 -23.15 -41.91
C LEU A 172 -13.12 -24.54 -42.04
N LYS A 173 -13.05 -25.39 -41.02
CA LYS A 173 -13.61 -26.76 -41.04
C LYS A 173 -14.67 -27.08 -39.97
N ARG A 174 -15.14 -26.11 -39.22
CA ARG A 174 -16.25 -26.30 -38.27
C ARG A 174 -17.39 -25.34 -38.62
N LYS A 175 -18.42 -25.91 -39.29
CA LYS A 175 -19.77 -25.32 -39.32
C LYS A 175 -20.47 -25.55 -37.99
#